data_123ed2991e5055b7ee7d7b73711c53b9
#
_entry.id   123ed2991e5055b7ee7d7b73711c53b9
#
_cell.length_a   1.000
_cell.length_b   1.000
_cell.length_c   1.000
_cell.angle_alpha   90.00
_cell.angle_beta   90.00
_cell.angle_gamma   90.00
#
_symmetry.space_group_name_H-M   'P 1'
#
loop_
_entity.id
_entity.type
_entity.pdbx_description
1 polymer ?
#
loop_
_entity_poly.entity_id
_entity_poly.type
_entity_poly.pdbx_seq_one_letter_code
_entity_poly.pdbx_strand_id
1 'polypeptide(L)'
;MNSRRGGLPFERMNLEDHLGDIIRKARAMSNVSMAAAAQAAGLTETELAALEDSGQVAKKPDYTKLAPLIGLQPQKLQSIAEGWLPSEKDLRKWPELRPLATAAEGITVNCYLVWDEISREAALFDTGWDATPPLDLVSENKLQLRHLFLTHSHPDHIAGVSAVREKHPRVRVHSSSKNAPVDQRNRPNDFIHLGSLRITHRDTPGHAEDGVTYIIGTWPEDAPHVAIVGDAIFAGSMGRGNQSWDIAKQKVRDQILSLPPETLICPGHGPLTTVAEEKEHNPFF
;
A
#
# COMPACT_ATOMS: atom_id res chain seq x y z
N MET A 1 -31.76 16.95 -1.94
CA MET A 1 -31.89 15.56 -1.44
C MET A 1 -30.61 14.83 -1.78
N ASN A 2 -29.70 14.77 -0.81
CA ASN A 2 -28.39 14.12 -0.96
C ASN A 2 -28.55 12.61 -0.80
N SER A 3 -28.46 11.87 -1.89
CA SER A 3 -28.27 10.42 -1.81
C SER A 3 -26.76 10.13 -1.69
N ARG A 4 -26.28 10.02 -0.48
CA ARG A 4 -24.99 9.37 -0.17
C ARG A 4 -25.15 7.87 -0.52
N ARG A 5 -24.61 7.45 -1.63
CA ARG A 5 -24.26 6.05 -1.94
C ARG A 5 -22.75 6.09 -2.18
N GLY A 6 -21.98 5.63 -1.33
CA GLY A 6 -21.70 4.45 -0.60
C GLY A 6 -20.35 3.90 -1.01
N GLY A 7 -19.19 4.67 -0.90
CA GLY A 7 -17.90 4.05 -0.61
C GLY A 7 -17.83 3.91 0.91
N LEU A 8 -17.25 2.85 1.42
CA LEU A 8 -16.94 2.76 2.86
C LEU A 8 -16.16 4.01 3.24
N PRO A 9 -16.53 4.71 4.34
CA PRO A 9 -15.75 5.86 4.76
C PRO A 9 -14.32 5.38 5.01
N PHE A 10 -13.35 6.05 4.38
CA PHE A 10 -11.90 5.83 4.58
C PHE A 10 -11.48 6.20 6.03
N GLU A 11 -12.47 6.52 6.88
CA GLU A 11 -12.36 6.94 8.26
C GLU A 11 -12.21 5.72 9.17
N ARG A 12 -11.07 5.63 9.84
CA ARG A 12 -10.66 4.62 10.84
C ARG A 12 -10.50 3.20 10.27
N MET A 13 -9.60 3.06 9.33
CA MET A 13 -9.11 1.71 8.98
C MET A 13 -8.15 1.24 10.09
N ASN A 14 -8.30 -0.01 10.52
CA ASN A 14 -7.28 -0.70 11.30
C ASN A 14 -6.03 -0.88 10.43
N LEU A 15 -4.88 -1.15 11.05
CA LEU A 15 -3.71 -1.60 10.31
C LEU A 15 -4.09 -2.83 9.47
N GLU A 16 -3.45 -2.99 8.32
CA GLU A 16 -3.63 -4.19 7.50
C GLU A 16 -3.20 -5.45 8.24
N ASP A 17 -2.03 -5.38 8.86
CA ASP A 17 -1.51 -6.47 9.69
C ASP A 17 -1.67 -6.13 11.17
N HIS A 18 -2.31 -6.99 11.94
CA HIS A 18 -2.22 -6.90 13.38
C HIS A 18 -0.86 -7.39 13.89
N LEU A 19 -0.56 -7.17 15.17
CA LEU A 19 0.71 -7.54 15.79
C LEU A 19 1.14 -8.98 15.48
N GLY A 20 0.21 -9.92 15.53
CA GLY A 20 0.48 -11.35 15.27
C GLY A 20 0.87 -11.62 13.82
N ASP A 21 0.24 -10.96 12.86
CA ASP A 21 0.59 -11.06 11.44
C ASP A 21 2.00 -10.55 11.18
N ILE A 22 2.37 -9.43 11.79
CA ILE A 22 3.71 -8.85 11.71
C ILE A 22 4.75 -9.83 12.24
N ILE A 23 4.51 -10.41 13.42
CA ILE A 23 5.42 -11.39 14.04
C ILE A 23 5.53 -12.65 13.18
N ARG A 24 4.38 -13.23 12.76
CA ARG A 24 4.32 -14.43 11.92
C ARG A 24 5.05 -14.23 10.60
N LYS A 25 4.80 -13.12 9.94
CA LYS A 25 5.42 -12.74 8.68
C LYS A 25 6.95 -12.61 8.83
N ALA A 26 7.40 -11.84 9.82
CA ALA A 26 8.82 -11.62 10.09
C ALA A 26 9.53 -12.92 10.48
N ARG A 27 8.93 -13.74 11.34
CA ARG A 27 9.47 -15.03 11.75
C ARG A 27 9.64 -15.98 10.56
N ALA A 28 8.61 -16.11 9.73
CA ALA A 28 8.66 -16.98 8.55
C ALA A 28 9.72 -16.49 7.55
N MET A 29 9.81 -15.19 7.29
CA MET A 29 10.78 -14.61 6.36
C MET A 29 12.22 -14.67 6.88
N SER A 30 12.41 -14.72 8.20
CA SER A 30 13.74 -14.89 8.84
C SER A 30 14.09 -16.36 9.08
N ASN A 31 13.27 -17.32 8.63
CA ASN A 31 13.45 -18.76 8.84
C ASN A 31 13.63 -19.16 10.32
N VAL A 32 12.98 -18.44 11.24
CA VAL A 32 13.02 -18.71 12.67
C VAL A 32 11.92 -19.70 13.03
N SER A 33 12.29 -20.78 13.76
CA SER A 33 11.31 -21.79 14.19
C SER A 33 10.35 -21.23 15.24
N MET A 34 9.16 -21.85 15.35
CA MET A 34 8.17 -21.51 16.39
C MET A 34 8.79 -21.63 17.79
N ALA A 35 9.52 -22.73 18.06
CA ALA A 35 10.18 -22.97 19.35
C ALA A 35 11.19 -21.89 19.71
N ALA A 36 12.06 -21.49 18.77
CA ALA A 36 13.07 -20.46 19.02
C ALA A 36 12.42 -19.07 19.25
N ALA A 37 11.40 -18.72 18.49
CA ALA A 37 10.68 -17.47 18.66
C ALA A 37 9.88 -17.44 19.97
N ALA A 38 9.21 -18.53 20.35
CA ALA A 38 8.48 -18.66 21.61
C ALA A 38 9.44 -18.53 22.81
N GLN A 39 10.59 -19.21 22.77
CA GLN A 39 11.61 -19.08 23.80
C GLN A 39 12.11 -17.64 23.95
N ALA A 40 12.41 -16.96 22.83
CA ALA A 40 12.84 -15.56 22.85
C ALA A 40 11.76 -14.62 23.40
N ALA A 41 10.50 -14.86 23.03
CA ALA A 41 9.36 -14.11 23.53
C ALA A 41 9.03 -14.38 25.01
N GLY A 42 9.61 -15.44 25.61
CA GLY A 42 9.24 -15.92 26.96
C GLY A 42 7.84 -16.51 27.01
N LEU A 43 7.38 -17.09 25.91
CA LEU A 43 6.08 -17.74 25.72
C LEU A 43 6.26 -19.24 25.48
N THR A 44 5.18 -19.99 25.61
CA THR A 44 5.06 -21.34 25.05
C THR A 44 4.79 -21.26 23.54
N GLU A 45 5.03 -22.32 22.78
CA GLU A 45 4.70 -22.37 21.35
C GLU A 45 3.19 -22.17 21.10
N THR A 46 2.35 -22.68 21.99
CA THR A 46 0.89 -22.50 21.92
C THR A 46 0.50 -21.02 22.11
N GLU A 47 1.11 -20.33 23.07
CA GLU A 47 0.86 -18.90 23.31
C GLU A 47 1.34 -18.06 22.12
N LEU A 48 2.52 -18.39 21.57
CA LEU A 48 3.01 -17.67 20.38
C LEU A 48 2.11 -17.91 19.15
N ALA A 49 1.65 -19.16 18.95
CA ALA A 49 0.74 -19.49 17.87
C ALA A 49 -0.60 -18.71 18.00
N ALA A 50 -1.15 -18.61 19.22
CA ALA A 50 -2.34 -17.83 19.50
C ALA A 50 -2.12 -16.32 19.24
N LEU A 51 -0.95 -15.79 19.60
CA LEU A 51 -0.57 -14.41 19.28
C LEU A 51 -0.47 -14.19 17.77
N GLU A 52 0.20 -15.09 17.04
CA GLU A 52 0.34 -15.01 15.58
C GLU A 52 -1.00 -15.09 14.84
N ASP A 53 -1.99 -15.77 15.41
CA ASP A 53 -3.32 -15.93 14.80
C ASP A 53 -4.27 -14.77 15.11
N SER A 54 -4.25 -14.26 16.33
CA SER A 54 -5.25 -13.28 16.80
C SER A 54 -4.70 -11.88 17.08
N GLY A 55 -3.39 -11.70 17.11
CA GLY A 55 -2.74 -10.48 17.58
C GLY A 55 -2.80 -10.28 19.09
N GLN A 56 -3.37 -11.22 19.84
CA GLN A 56 -3.60 -11.10 21.29
C GLN A 56 -2.97 -12.26 22.06
N VAL A 57 -2.46 -11.95 23.23
CA VAL A 57 -1.93 -12.96 24.16
C VAL A 57 -2.12 -12.46 25.60
N ALA A 58 -2.40 -13.39 26.51
CA ALA A 58 -2.61 -13.07 27.92
C ALA A 58 -1.32 -12.58 28.62
N LYS A 59 -0.16 -13.06 28.20
CA LYS A 59 1.15 -12.71 28.73
C LYS A 59 1.90 -11.84 27.72
N LYS A 60 2.35 -10.64 28.14
CA LYS A 60 3.16 -9.74 27.31
C LYS A 60 4.45 -10.42 26.87
N PRO A 61 4.74 -10.48 25.54
CA PRO A 61 5.99 -11.03 25.02
C PRO A 61 7.21 -10.17 25.38
N ASP A 62 8.37 -10.77 25.46
CA ASP A 62 9.66 -10.06 25.53
C ASP A 62 10.06 -9.60 24.12
N TYR A 63 9.57 -8.43 23.72
CA TYR A 63 9.87 -7.84 22.39
C TYR A 63 11.36 -7.53 22.24
N THR A 64 12.09 -7.30 23.33
CA THR A 64 13.53 -6.96 23.27
C THR A 64 14.38 -8.12 22.78
N LYS A 65 13.93 -9.37 23.00
CA LYS A 65 14.58 -10.58 22.53
C LYS A 65 13.95 -11.13 21.26
N LEU A 66 12.62 -11.11 21.16
CA LEU A 66 11.91 -11.63 19.99
C LEU A 66 12.20 -10.82 18.74
N ALA A 67 12.03 -9.49 18.80
CA ALA A 67 12.08 -8.64 17.60
C ALA A 67 13.42 -8.75 16.86
N PRO A 68 14.61 -8.62 17.49
CA PRO A 68 15.88 -8.77 16.78
C PRO A 68 16.07 -10.16 16.16
N LEU A 69 15.58 -11.22 16.83
CA LEU A 69 15.67 -12.60 16.34
C LEU A 69 14.92 -12.77 15.00
N ILE A 70 13.79 -12.09 14.83
CA ILE A 70 12.96 -12.15 13.62
C ILE A 70 13.19 -10.94 12.69
N GLY A 71 14.28 -10.18 12.89
CA GLY A 71 14.68 -9.06 12.02
C GLY A 71 13.80 -7.82 12.11
N LEU A 72 13.19 -7.59 13.29
CA LEU A 72 12.36 -6.41 13.60
C LEU A 72 13.04 -5.50 14.64
N GLN A 73 12.55 -4.26 14.74
CA GLN A 73 12.99 -3.29 15.75
C GLN A 73 12.09 -3.36 17.00
N PRO A 74 12.68 -3.61 18.21
CA PRO A 74 11.90 -3.88 19.41
C PRO A 74 10.95 -2.76 19.83
N GLN A 75 11.42 -1.52 19.81
CA GLN A 75 10.64 -0.35 20.27
C GLN A 75 9.45 -0.10 19.35
N LYS A 76 9.65 -0.25 18.03
CA LYS A 76 8.59 -0.07 17.05
C LYS A 76 7.58 -1.21 17.11
N LEU A 77 8.03 -2.47 17.29
CA LEU A 77 7.13 -3.60 17.49
C LEU A 77 6.29 -3.45 18.77
N GLN A 78 6.90 -2.92 19.84
CA GLN A 78 6.16 -2.60 21.05
C GLN A 78 5.13 -1.49 20.82
N SER A 79 5.44 -0.45 20.06
CA SER A 79 4.50 0.62 19.70
C SER A 79 3.27 0.07 18.96
N ILE A 80 3.46 -0.86 18.02
CA ILE A 80 2.35 -1.58 17.36
C ILE A 80 1.51 -2.35 18.40
N ALA A 81 2.16 -3.08 19.31
CA ALA A 81 1.48 -3.83 20.37
C ALA A 81 0.69 -2.95 21.34
N GLU A 82 1.09 -1.69 21.50
CA GLU A 82 0.42 -0.67 22.31
C GLU A 82 -0.68 0.08 21.54
N GLY A 83 -0.94 -0.33 20.27
CA GLY A 83 -2.05 0.18 19.48
C GLY A 83 -1.71 1.40 18.63
N TRP A 84 -0.45 1.56 18.22
CA TRP A 84 -0.09 2.62 17.28
C TRP A 84 -0.91 2.53 15.99
N LEU A 85 -1.39 3.69 15.55
CA LEU A 85 -2.04 3.91 14.26
C LEU A 85 -1.44 5.17 13.63
N PRO A 86 -1.37 5.25 12.29
CA PRO A 86 -0.96 6.50 11.64
C PRO A 86 -1.96 7.62 11.95
N SER A 87 -1.48 8.84 11.96
CA SER A 87 -2.33 10.02 12.13
C SER A 87 -3.33 10.14 10.98
N GLU A 88 -4.50 10.69 11.23
CA GLU A 88 -5.48 11.01 10.20
C GLU A 88 -4.88 11.99 9.17
N LYS A 89 -5.08 11.72 7.88
CA LYS A 89 -4.54 12.53 6.79
C LYS A 89 -5.53 13.57 6.32
N ASP A 90 -5.12 14.82 6.32
CA ASP A 90 -5.91 15.91 5.76
C ASP A 90 -5.83 15.90 4.22
N LEU A 91 -6.75 15.17 3.59
CA LEU A 91 -6.80 15.04 2.13
C LEU A 91 -7.22 16.35 1.42
N ARG A 92 -7.58 17.41 2.14
CA ARG A 92 -7.83 18.72 1.51
C ARG A 92 -6.56 19.33 0.90
N LYS A 93 -5.37 18.83 1.29
CA LYS A 93 -4.10 19.19 0.64
C LYS A 93 -3.98 18.63 -0.78
N TRP A 94 -4.73 17.58 -1.09
CA TRP A 94 -4.76 16.93 -2.41
C TRP A 94 -6.22 16.75 -2.87
N PRO A 95 -6.90 17.85 -3.22
CA PRO A 95 -8.33 17.80 -3.57
C PRO A 95 -8.63 16.94 -4.80
N GLU A 96 -7.62 16.64 -5.61
CA GLU A 96 -7.72 15.80 -6.80
C GLU A 96 -7.37 14.32 -6.54
N LEU A 97 -7.03 13.94 -5.32
CA LEU A 97 -6.80 12.55 -4.91
C LEU A 97 -8.05 11.98 -4.24
N ARG A 98 -8.50 10.83 -4.71
CA ARG A 98 -9.58 10.06 -4.07
C ARG A 98 -9.12 8.64 -3.79
N PRO A 99 -8.86 8.30 -2.54
CA PRO A 99 -8.76 6.91 -2.11
C PRO A 99 -10.13 6.25 -2.17
N LEU A 100 -10.16 5.02 -2.65
CA LEU A 100 -11.34 4.18 -2.75
C LEU A 100 -10.97 2.79 -2.23
N ALA A 101 -11.89 2.12 -1.56
CA ALA A 101 -11.69 0.76 -1.09
C ALA A 101 -12.78 -0.15 -1.65
N THR A 102 -12.38 -1.32 -2.10
CA THR A 102 -13.27 -2.38 -2.54
C THR A 102 -12.96 -3.66 -1.76
N ALA A 103 -13.96 -4.50 -1.54
CA ALA A 103 -13.79 -5.70 -0.76
C ALA A 103 -14.46 -6.88 -1.44
N ALA A 104 -13.76 -8.02 -1.44
CA ALA A 104 -14.29 -9.33 -1.78
C ALA A 104 -13.55 -10.39 -0.97
N GLU A 105 -14.23 -11.52 -0.70
CA GLU A 105 -13.64 -12.68 -0.01
C GLU A 105 -12.98 -12.34 1.35
N GLY A 106 -13.46 -11.29 2.01
CA GLY A 106 -12.90 -10.82 3.30
C GLY A 106 -11.64 -9.99 3.19
N ILE A 107 -11.16 -9.68 1.98
CA ILE A 107 -9.99 -8.84 1.72
C ILE A 107 -10.46 -7.48 1.21
N THR A 108 -9.99 -6.41 1.86
CA THR A 108 -10.20 -5.02 1.42
C THR A 108 -8.95 -4.54 0.72
N VAL A 109 -9.09 -3.99 -0.48
CA VAL A 109 -8.01 -3.43 -1.28
C VAL A 109 -8.29 -1.99 -1.66
N ASN A 110 -7.27 -1.16 -1.65
CA ASN A 110 -7.34 0.24 -2.03
C ASN A 110 -7.04 0.43 -3.51
N CYS A 111 -7.76 1.33 -4.14
CA CYS A 111 -7.39 1.93 -5.42
C CYS A 111 -7.51 3.46 -5.32
N TYR A 112 -6.85 4.16 -6.22
CA TYR A 112 -6.73 5.62 -6.11
C TYR A 112 -7.05 6.28 -7.43
N LEU A 113 -8.02 7.21 -7.42
CA LEU A 113 -8.31 8.06 -8.56
C LEU A 113 -7.63 9.41 -8.35
N VAL A 114 -6.87 9.85 -9.35
CA VAL A 114 -6.20 11.15 -9.37
C VAL A 114 -6.59 11.87 -10.66
N TRP A 115 -6.81 13.18 -10.60
CA TRP A 115 -7.09 13.96 -11.80
C TRP A 115 -6.46 15.36 -11.74
N ASP A 116 -6.28 15.97 -12.88
CA ASP A 116 -5.97 17.39 -12.95
C ASP A 116 -7.26 18.20 -13.01
N GLU A 117 -7.41 19.21 -12.14
CA GLU A 117 -8.66 19.93 -11.99
C GLU A 117 -9.01 20.77 -13.22
N ILE A 118 -8.01 21.27 -13.93
CA ILE A 118 -8.20 22.15 -15.08
C ILE A 118 -8.50 21.34 -16.34
N SER A 119 -7.65 20.38 -16.69
CA SER A 119 -7.80 19.56 -17.90
C SER A 119 -8.86 18.48 -17.75
N ARG A 120 -9.23 18.12 -16.52
CA ARG A 120 -10.14 17.00 -16.18
C ARG A 120 -9.59 15.63 -16.64
N GLU A 121 -8.32 15.56 -17.00
CA GLU A 121 -7.65 14.28 -17.26
C GLU A 121 -7.45 13.53 -15.97
N ALA A 122 -7.72 12.22 -15.98
CA ALA A 122 -7.68 11.37 -14.81
C ALA A 122 -6.82 10.13 -15.02
N ALA A 123 -6.26 9.65 -13.92
CA ALA A 123 -5.54 8.40 -13.81
C ALA A 123 -6.12 7.56 -12.67
N LEU A 124 -6.31 6.28 -12.91
CA LEU A 124 -6.67 5.29 -11.91
C LEU A 124 -5.42 4.45 -11.57
N PHE A 125 -5.16 4.25 -10.29
CA PHE A 125 -4.08 3.40 -9.77
C PHE A 125 -4.71 2.18 -9.10
N ASP A 126 -4.45 1.01 -9.66
CA ASP A 126 -5.12 -0.25 -9.42
C ASP A 126 -6.65 -0.16 -9.63
N THR A 127 -7.32 -1.28 -9.70
CA THR A 127 -8.76 -1.32 -9.95
C THR A 127 -9.55 -1.81 -8.74
N GLY A 128 -8.85 -2.38 -7.77
CA GLY A 128 -9.52 -3.14 -6.74
C GLY A 128 -10.19 -4.41 -7.27
N TRP A 129 -11.00 -5.02 -6.42
CA TRP A 129 -11.87 -6.14 -6.79
C TRP A 129 -12.98 -5.74 -7.76
N ASP A 130 -13.42 -4.50 -7.68
CA ASP A 130 -14.52 -3.97 -8.49
C ASP A 130 -14.20 -2.53 -8.94
N ALA A 131 -14.15 -2.31 -10.25
CA ALA A 131 -13.90 -1.00 -10.82
C ALA A 131 -15.15 -0.09 -10.83
N THR A 132 -16.32 -0.55 -10.40
CA THR A 132 -17.55 0.27 -10.42
C THR A 132 -17.40 1.57 -9.62
N PRO A 133 -16.92 1.56 -8.35
CA PRO A 133 -16.77 2.80 -7.59
C PRO A 133 -15.86 3.86 -8.24
N PRO A 134 -14.65 3.54 -8.72
CA PRO A 134 -13.83 4.53 -9.40
C PRO A 134 -14.41 4.97 -10.74
N LEU A 135 -15.07 4.09 -11.50
CA LEU A 135 -15.71 4.42 -12.77
C LEU A 135 -16.95 5.31 -12.61
N ASP A 136 -17.70 5.14 -11.54
CA ASP A 136 -18.82 6.03 -11.21
C ASP A 136 -18.30 7.42 -10.85
N LEU A 137 -17.22 7.51 -10.08
CA LEU A 137 -16.59 8.77 -9.73
C LEU A 137 -16.04 9.50 -10.95
N VAL A 138 -15.45 8.78 -11.91
CA VAL A 138 -15.03 9.33 -13.22
C VAL A 138 -16.21 9.92 -13.96
N SER A 139 -17.34 9.21 -13.99
CA SER A 139 -18.56 9.66 -14.67
C SER A 139 -19.21 10.86 -13.99
N GLU A 140 -19.41 10.80 -12.67
CA GLU A 140 -20.03 11.86 -11.86
C GLU A 140 -19.27 13.18 -11.96
N ASN A 141 -17.94 13.11 -11.97
CA ASN A 141 -17.07 14.27 -12.08
C ASN A 141 -16.73 14.64 -13.53
N LYS A 142 -17.29 13.96 -14.53
CA LYS A 142 -17.04 14.20 -15.97
C LYS A 142 -15.54 14.18 -16.31
N LEU A 143 -14.80 13.24 -15.72
CA LEU A 143 -13.37 13.10 -15.93
C LEU A 143 -13.07 12.35 -17.22
N GLN A 144 -11.90 12.62 -17.79
CA GLN A 144 -11.36 11.91 -18.95
C GLN A 144 -10.33 10.89 -18.46
N LEU A 145 -10.71 9.64 -18.20
CA LEU A 145 -9.79 8.62 -17.78
C LEU A 145 -8.79 8.30 -18.91
N ARG A 146 -7.55 8.77 -18.74
CA ARG A 146 -6.45 8.64 -19.71
C ARG A 146 -5.55 7.47 -19.42
N HIS A 147 -5.29 7.22 -18.13
CA HIS A 147 -4.29 6.26 -17.67
C HIS A 147 -4.86 5.33 -16.61
N LEU A 148 -4.45 4.06 -16.69
CA LEU A 148 -4.60 3.05 -15.65
C LEU A 148 -3.21 2.55 -15.30
N PHE A 149 -2.77 2.80 -14.08
CA PHE A 149 -1.50 2.35 -13.55
C PHE A 149 -1.71 1.15 -12.66
N LEU A 150 -0.96 0.08 -12.87
CA LEU A 150 -1.02 -1.13 -12.05
C LEU A 150 0.24 -1.22 -11.19
N THR A 151 0.07 -1.28 -9.88
CA THR A 151 1.19 -1.41 -8.95
C THR A 151 1.84 -2.79 -9.02
N HIS A 152 1.03 -3.83 -9.22
CA HIS A 152 1.45 -5.20 -9.47
C HIS A 152 0.26 -6.03 -9.98
N SER A 153 0.51 -7.29 -10.35
CA SER A 153 -0.48 -8.12 -11.05
C SER A 153 -1.25 -9.12 -10.16
N HIS A 154 -1.37 -8.88 -8.85
CA HIS A 154 -2.21 -9.71 -8.01
C HIS A 154 -3.70 -9.47 -8.32
N PRO A 155 -4.55 -10.53 -8.19
CA PRO A 155 -5.95 -10.48 -8.62
C PRO A 155 -6.77 -9.34 -8.02
N ASP A 156 -6.58 -9.05 -6.75
CA ASP A 156 -7.28 -8.01 -6.01
C ASP A 156 -6.95 -6.58 -6.49
N HIS A 157 -5.80 -6.39 -7.15
CA HIS A 157 -5.41 -5.11 -7.75
C HIS A 157 -5.86 -4.94 -9.19
N ILE A 158 -6.06 -6.05 -9.92
CA ILE A 158 -6.30 -6.00 -11.37
C ILE A 158 -7.67 -6.56 -11.81
N ALA A 159 -8.52 -7.01 -10.88
CA ALA A 159 -9.79 -7.67 -11.21
C ALA A 159 -10.70 -6.82 -12.11
N GLY A 160 -10.69 -5.49 -11.91
CA GLY A 160 -11.51 -4.55 -12.67
C GLY A 160 -10.92 -4.07 -14.01
N VAL A 161 -9.70 -4.50 -14.41
CA VAL A 161 -9.03 -3.99 -15.62
C VAL A 161 -9.88 -4.15 -16.88
N SER A 162 -10.55 -5.28 -17.04
CA SER A 162 -11.41 -5.54 -18.20
C SER A 162 -12.57 -4.57 -18.26
N ALA A 163 -13.24 -4.30 -17.14
CA ALA A 163 -14.35 -3.36 -17.04
C ALA A 163 -13.91 -1.91 -17.34
N VAL A 164 -12.72 -1.53 -16.84
CA VAL A 164 -12.14 -0.21 -17.16
C VAL A 164 -11.90 -0.07 -18.66
N ARG A 165 -11.31 -1.08 -19.31
CA ARG A 165 -11.05 -1.04 -20.76
C ARG A 165 -12.29 -1.07 -21.61
N GLU A 166 -13.32 -1.76 -21.18
CA GLU A 166 -14.62 -1.77 -21.88
C GLU A 166 -15.29 -0.39 -21.85
N LYS A 167 -15.32 0.25 -20.68
CA LYS A 167 -15.94 1.57 -20.49
C LYS A 167 -15.08 2.71 -21.07
N HIS A 168 -13.75 2.56 -21.02
CA HIS A 168 -12.77 3.53 -21.52
C HIS A 168 -11.77 2.89 -22.49
N PRO A 169 -12.16 2.57 -23.75
CA PRO A 169 -11.32 1.80 -24.67
C PRO A 169 -10.03 2.51 -25.10
N ARG A 170 -9.90 3.80 -24.81
CA ARG A 170 -8.70 4.59 -25.11
C ARG A 170 -7.77 4.75 -23.88
N VAL A 171 -8.10 4.14 -22.75
CA VAL A 171 -7.25 4.20 -21.56
C VAL A 171 -5.90 3.53 -21.85
N ARG A 172 -4.83 4.19 -21.46
CA ARG A 172 -3.48 3.62 -21.54
C ARG A 172 -3.19 2.88 -20.23
N VAL A 173 -2.87 1.60 -20.34
CA VAL A 173 -2.48 0.79 -19.18
C VAL A 173 -0.96 0.87 -19.00
N HIS A 174 -0.50 0.96 -17.76
CA HIS A 174 0.91 1.01 -17.37
C HIS A 174 1.17 -0.07 -16.33
N SER A 175 2.21 -0.89 -16.57
CA SER A 175 2.58 -1.99 -15.69
C SER A 175 4.08 -2.27 -15.78
N SER A 176 4.69 -2.80 -14.73
CA SER A 176 6.06 -3.34 -14.77
C SER A 176 6.10 -4.85 -15.04
N SER A 177 4.95 -5.47 -15.29
CA SER A 177 4.87 -6.90 -15.61
C SER A 177 5.57 -7.24 -16.94
N LYS A 178 6.45 -8.24 -16.91
CA LYS A 178 7.08 -8.79 -18.11
C LYS A 178 6.08 -9.43 -19.07
N ASN A 179 4.90 -9.81 -18.58
CA ASN A 179 3.83 -10.41 -19.38
C ASN A 179 2.88 -9.37 -20.00
N ALA A 180 2.98 -8.11 -19.59
CA ALA A 180 2.19 -7.04 -20.21
C ALA A 180 2.64 -6.78 -21.65
N PRO A 181 1.75 -6.32 -22.56
CA PRO A 181 2.13 -5.82 -23.86
C PRO A 181 3.24 -4.77 -23.78
N VAL A 182 4.16 -4.75 -24.73
CA VAL A 182 5.37 -3.89 -24.71
C VAL A 182 5.03 -2.40 -24.60
N ASP A 183 3.95 -1.97 -25.23
CA ASP A 183 3.45 -0.59 -25.22
C ASP A 183 2.79 -0.19 -23.88
N GLN A 184 2.54 -1.16 -23.00
CA GLN A 184 2.00 -0.95 -21.65
C GLN A 184 3.07 -1.05 -20.56
N ARG A 185 4.31 -1.41 -20.90
CA ARG A 185 5.38 -1.54 -19.92
C ARG A 185 5.98 -0.20 -19.54
N ASN A 186 6.15 0.00 -18.25
CA ASN A 186 6.93 1.12 -17.73
C ASN A 186 8.36 1.06 -18.28
N ARG A 187 8.91 2.21 -18.63
CA ARG A 187 10.29 2.32 -19.11
C ARG A 187 11.12 3.11 -18.11
N PRO A 188 12.36 2.72 -17.83
CA PRO A 188 13.22 3.44 -16.91
C PRO A 188 13.29 4.93 -17.25
N ASN A 189 13.14 5.78 -16.22
CA ASN A 189 13.16 7.24 -16.32
C ASN A 189 12.00 7.89 -17.10
N ASP A 190 11.00 7.13 -17.52
CA ASP A 190 9.79 7.72 -18.11
C ASP A 190 9.00 8.49 -17.05
N PHE A 191 8.35 9.54 -17.50
CA PHE A 191 7.36 10.26 -16.71
C PHE A 191 6.13 10.56 -17.58
N ILE A 192 5.00 10.71 -16.93
CA ILE A 192 3.72 10.99 -17.57
C ILE A 192 3.17 12.27 -16.97
N HIS A 193 2.72 13.18 -17.83
CA HIS A 193 1.92 14.32 -17.41
C HIS A 193 0.44 13.97 -17.40
N LEU A 194 -0.24 14.33 -16.32
CA LEU A 194 -1.68 14.33 -16.18
C LEU A 194 -2.10 15.77 -15.92
N GLY A 195 -2.33 16.52 -16.99
CA GLY A 195 -2.43 17.97 -16.91
C GLY A 195 -1.15 18.59 -16.32
N SER A 196 -1.26 19.27 -15.17
CA SER A 196 -0.15 19.85 -14.44
C SER A 196 0.62 18.85 -13.59
N LEU A 197 0.01 17.73 -13.22
CA LEU A 197 0.62 16.70 -12.38
C LEU A 197 1.67 15.90 -13.14
N ARG A 198 2.75 15.54 -12.45
CA ARG A 198 3.80 14.70 -12.98
C ARG A 198 3.82 13.36 -12.27
N ILE A 199 3.69 12.27 -13.02
CA ILE A 199 3.72 10.90 -12.52
C ILE A 199 5.04 10.26 -12.96
N THR A 200 5.83 9.78 -12.00
CA THR A 200 7.04 8.98 -12.21
C THR A 200 6.85 7.61 -11.56
N HIS A 201 7.76 6.68 -11.82
CA HIS A 201 7.71 5.37 -11.17
C HIS A 201 9.09 4.92 -10.69
N ARG A 202 9.09 4.00 -9.72
CA ARG A 202 10.27 3.32 -9.18
C ARG A 202 9.96 1.84 -9.01
N ASP A 203 10.82 0.96 -9.49
CA ASP A 203 10.64 -0.48 -9.32
C ASP A 203 10.81 -0.88 -7.85
N THR A 204 9.79 -1.52 -7.31
CA THR A 204 9.73 -2.00 -5.93
C THR A 204 9.37 -3.50 -5.89
N PRO A 205 10.14 -4.37 -6.60
CA PRO A 205 9.92 -5.80 -6.56
C PRO A 205 10.22 -6.36 -5.18
N GLY A 206 9.68 -7.55 -4.89
CA GLY A 206 9.90 -8.31 -3.67
C GLY A 206 8.63 -8.93 -3.14
N HIS A 207 7.55 -8.17 -2.97
CA HIS A 207 6.21 -8.72 -2.77
C HIS A 207 5.71 -9.39 -4.06
N ALA A 208 5.77 -8.67 -5.16
CA ALA A 208 5.56 -9.20 -6.51
C ALA A 208 6.77 -8.89 -7.39
N GLU A 209 7.00 -9.70 -8.44
CA GLU A 209 8.12 -9.50 -9.38
C GLU A 209 7.97 -8.18 -10.14
N ASP A 210 6.75 -7.81 -10.47
CA ASP A 210 6.36 -6.61 -11.19
C ASP A 210 5.96 -5.43 -10.27
N GLY A 211 6.32 -5.51 -8.99
CA GLY A 211 6.03 -4.46 -8.01
C GLY A 211 6.61 -3.11 -8.41
N VAL A 212 5.78 -2.07 -8.43
CA VAL A 212 6.16 -0.71 -8.78
C VAL A 212 5.45 0.31 -7.89
N THR A 213 6.18 1.35 -7.50
CA THR A 213 5.66 2.52 -6.80
C THR A 213 5.52 3.67 -7.79
N TYR A 214 4.36 4.29 -7.85
CA TYR A 214 4.13 5.52 -8.63
C TYR A 214 4.19 6.74 -7.73
N ILE A 215 4.96 7.75 -8.16
CA ILE A 215 5.16 8.99 -7.41
C ILE A 215 4.54 10.13 -8.21
N ILE A 216 3.62 10.85 -7.57
CA ILE A 216 2.89 11.97 -8.14
C ILE A 216 3.38 13.24 -7.46
N GLY A 217 3.84 14.17 -8.27
CA GLY A 217 4.34 15.48 -7.82
C GLY A 217 3.73 16.62 -8.61
N THR A 218 4.23 17.82 -8.33
CA THR A 218 3.76 19.06 -8.97
C THR A 218 2.28 19.34 -8.66
N TRP A 219 1.89 19.03 -7.42
CA TRP A 219 0.55 19.32 -6.90
C TRP A 219 0.33 20.83 -6.79
N PRO A 220 -0.92 21.32 -6.94
CA PRO A 220 -1.26 22.69 -6.63
C PRO A 220 -0.82 23.07 -5.19
N GLU A 221 -0.53 24.35 -4.99
CA GLU A 221 -0.16 24.91 -3.68
C GLU A 221 1.05 24.24 -3.02
N ASP A 222 1.96 23.67 -3.82
CA ASP A 222 3.18 22.98 -3.35
C ASP A 222 2.89 21.85 -2.34
N ALA A 223 1.73 21.18 -2.46
CA ALA A 223 1.40 20.04 -1.61
C ALA A 223 2.45 18.92 -1.73
N PRO A 224 2.71 18.17 -0.65
CA PRO A 224 3.70 17.09 -0.67
C PRO A 224 3.44 16.04 -1.75
N HIS A 225 4.48 15.34 -2.17
CA HIS A 225 4.35 14.22 -3.10
C HIS A 225 3.41 13.14 -2.55
N VAL A 226 2.79 12.40 -3.45
CA VAL A 226 2.01 11.19 -3.15
C VAL A 226 2.73 10.00 -3.77
N ALA A 227 2.93 8.95 -2.99
CA ALA A 227 3.50 7.69 -3.44
C ALA A 227 2.44 6.58 -3.33
N ILE A 228 2.00 6.04 -4.47
CA ILE A 228 1.10 4.89 -4.54
C ILE A 228 1.97 3.65 -4.64
N VAL A 229 2.01 2.88 -3.54
CA VAL A 229 3.07 1.89 -3.29
C VAL A 229 2.61 0.45 -3.47
N GLY A 230 1.31 0.22 -3.74
CA GLY A 230 0.75 -1.14 -3.74
C GLY A 230 1.09 -1.87 -2.45
N ASP A 231 1.56 -3.09 -2.57
CA ASP A 231 1.87 -3.96 -1.43
C ASP A 231 3.35 -3.97 -1.04
N ALA A 232 4.12 -2.97 -1.48
CA ALA A 232 5.50 -2.85 -1.05
C ALA A 232 5.62 -2.53 0.45
N ILE A 233 4.78 -1.64 0.96
CA ILE A 233 4.74 -1.23 2.37
C ILE A 233 3.31 -0.87 2.77
N PHE A 234 2.95 -1.19 4.02
CA PHE A 234 1.69 -0.81 4.67
C PHE A 234 1.98 0.03 5.91
N ALA A 235 1.00 0.70 6.45
CA ALA A 235 1.14 1.39 7.72
C ALA A 235 1.56 0.40 8.83
N GLY A 236 2.76 0.62 9.39
CA GLY A 236 3.34 -0.23 10.44
C GLY A 236 3.77 -1.63 9.99
N SER A 237 3.71 -1.95 8.68
CA SER A 237 4.06 -3.26 8.16
C SER A 237 4.58 -3.19 6.72
N MET A 238 4.74 -4.33 6.07
CA MET A 238 5.06 -4.42 4.63
C MET A 238 4.49 -5.70 4.03
N GLY A 239 4.33 -5.75 2.72
CA GLY A 239 3.93 -6.93 1.99
C GLY A 239 4.91 -8.10 2.20
N ARG A 240 4.44 -9.33 2.06
CA ARG A 240 5.31 -10.52 2.14
C ARG A 240 6.35 -10.49 1.02
N GLY A 241 7.57 -10.86 1.33
CA GLY A 241 8.65 -10.98 0.34
C GLY A 241 8.53 -12.28 -0.47
N ASN A 242 7.46 -12.43 -1.25
CA ASN A 242 7.16 -13.65 -1.99
C ASN A 242 8.27 -14.01 -3.00
N GLN A 243 8.97 -13.01 -3.54
CA GLN A 243 10.11 -13.21 -4.44
C GLN A 243 11.43 -13.22 -3.68
N SER A 244 11.65 -12.25 -2.81
CA SER A 244 12.84 -12.15 -1.96
C SER A 244 12.59 -11.13 -0.85
N TRP A 245 12.75 -11.59 0.40
CA TRP A 245 12.59 -10.76 1.58
C TRP A 245 13.60 -9.61 1.65
N ASP A 246 14.88 -9.92 1.38
CA ASP A 246 15.94 -8.92 1.44
C ASP A 246 15.79 -7.87 0.34
N ILE A 247 15.43 -8.30 -0.88
CA ILE A 247 15.14 -7.37 -1.99
C ILE A 247 13.95 -6.48 -1.64
N ALA A 248 12.85 -7.04 -1.10
CA ALA A 248 11.68 -6.27 -0.71
C ALA A 248 12.05 -5.17 0.29
N LYS A 249 12.75 -5.53 1.39
CA LYS A 249 13.20 -4.55 2.40
C LYS A 249 14.14 -3.50 1.83
N GLN A 250 15.11 -3.91 1.00
CA GLN A 250 16.05 -3.00 0.38
C GLN A 250 15.33 -2.01 -0.56
N LYS A 251 14.40 -2.51 -1.39
CA LYS A 251 13.65 -1.66 -2.32
C LYS A 251 12.75 -0.67 -1.59
N VAL A 252 12.09 -1.07 -0.52
CA VAL A 252 11.31 -0.12 0.29
C VAL A 252 12.19 0.97 0.87
N ARG A 253 13.37 0.63 1.43
CA ARG A 253 14.32 1.64 1.95
C ARG A 253 14.78 2.61 0.87
N ASP A 254 15.22 2.07 -0.27
CA ASP A 254 15.87 2.87 -1.32
C ASP A 254 14.87 3.67 -2.16
N GLN A 255 13.68 3.13 -2.40
CA GLN A 255 12.76 3.68 -3.37
C GLN A 255 11.58 4.43 -2.73
N ILE A 256 11.17 4.07 -1.52
CA ILE A 256 10.02 4.67 -0.83
C ILE A 256 10.47 5.51 0.36
N LEU A 257 11.20 4.92 1.31
CA LEU A 257 11.62 5.62 2.51
C LEU A 257 12.73 6.66 2.27
N SER A 258 13.32 6.71 1.07
CA SER A 258 14.22 7.79 0.63
C SER A 258 13.49 9.05 0.14
N LEU A 259 12.16 9.00 0.00
CA LEU A 259 11.35 10.17 -0.36
C LEU A 259 11.30 11.18 0.80
N PRO A 260 10.91 12.45 0.54
CA PRO A 260 10.72 13.45 1.58
C PRO A 260 9.80 12.95 2.71
N PRO A 261 10.06 13.34 3.97
CA PRO A 261 9.33 12.82 5.13
C PRO A 261 7.81 13.02 5.08
N GLU A 262 7.38 14.12 4.48
CA GLU A 262 5.96 14.51 4.34
C GLU A 262 5.25 13.80 3.18
N THR A 263 5.96 13.01 2.36
CA THR A 263 5.34 12.26 1.25
C THR A 263 4.23 11.37 1.78
N LEU A 264 3.02 11.54 1.23
CA LEU A 264 1.87 10.69 1.52
C LEU A 264 2.09 9.31 0.91
N ILE A 265 2.02 8.26 1.72
CA ILE A 265 2.07 6.87 1.28
C ILE A 265 0.64 6.35 1.16
N CYS A 266 0.32 5.85 -0.01
CA CYS A 266 -0.97 5.26 -0.40
C CYS A 266 -0.78 3.76 -0.66
N PRO A 267 -0.98 2.88 0.34
CA PRO A 267 -0.76 1.45 0.22
C PRO A 267 -1.93 0.73 -0.45
N GLY A 268 -1.67 -0.49 -0.95
CA GLY A 268 -2.72 -1.38 -1.49
C GLY A 268 -3.72 -1.83 -0.45
N HIS A 269 -3.31 -1.93 0.83
CA HIS A 269 -4.17 -2.32 1.94
C HIS A 269 -3.93 -1.45 3.17
N GLY A 270 -4.96 -1.33 4.03
CA GLY A 270 -4.87 -0.58 5.27
C GLY A 270 -4.89 0.95 5.09
N PRO A 271 -4.58 1.71 6.14
CA PRO A 271 -4.69 3.16 6.15
C PRO A 271 -3.54 3.87 5.42
N LEU A 272 -3.80 5.12 5.02
CA LEU A 272 -2.76 6.04 4.53
C LEU A 272 -1.76 6.35 5.65
N THR A 273 -0.50 6.54 5.26
CA THR A 273 0.57 6.92 6.18
C THR A 273 1.52 7.93 5.51
N THR A 274 2.67 8.21 6.11
CA THR A 274 3.71 9.07 5.53
C THR A 274 5.07 8.40 5.66
N VAL A 275 6.03 8.86 4.88
CA VAL A 275 7.43 8.40 4.99
C VAL A 275 7.98 8.62 6.40
N ALA A 276 7.65 9.75 7.04
CA ALA A 276 8.08 10.04 8.41
C ALA A 276 7.52 9.01 9.40
N GLU A 277 6.22 8.73 9.36
CA GLU A 277 5.57 7.77 10.26
C GLU A 277 6.13 6.36 10.08
N GLU A 278 6.36 5.92 8.83
CA GLU A 278 6.92 4.60 8.60
C GLU A 278 8.39 4.50 9.05
N LYS A 279 9.17 5.55 8.90
CA LYS A 279 10.53 5.60 9.46
C LYS A 279 10.55 5.55 10.99
N GLU A 280 9.55 6.10 11.64
CA GLU A 280 9.47 6.17 13.10
C GLU A 280 8.85 4.91 13.71
N HIS A 281 7.82 4.33 13.08
CA HIS A 281 6.97 3.32 13.71
C HIS A 281 6.96 1.95 13.04
N ASN A 282 7.37 1.83 11.76
CA ASN A 282 7.37 0.53 11.09
C ASN A 282 8.49 -0.39 11.61
N PRO A 283 8.17 -1.54 12.24
CA PRO A 283 9.16 -2.39 12.88
C PRO A 283 10.13 -3.08 11.92
N PHE A 284 9.83 -3.11 10.63
CA PHE A 284 10.70 -3.70 9.60
C PHE A 284 11.87 -2.79 9.19
N PHE A 285 11.80 -1.47 9.54
CA PHE A 285 12.75 -0.43 9.09
C PHE A 285 13.34 0.44 10.24
#